data_9bd4f87cc86b07cc58b64f664d31213f
#
_entry.id   9bd4f87cc86b07cc58b64f664d31213f
#
_cell.length_a   1.000
_cell.length_b   1.000
_cell.length_c   1.000
_cell.angle_alpha   90.00
_cell.angle_beta   90.00
_cell.angle_gamma   90.00
#
_symmetry.space_group_name_H-M   'P 1'
#
loop_
_entity.id
_entity.type
_entity.pdbx_description
1 polymer ?
#
loop_
_entity_poly.entity_id
_entity_poly.type
_entity_poly.pdbx_seq_one_letter_code
_entity_poly.pdbx_strand_id
1 'polypeptide(L)'
;MEIDEEKLSSQLMEIEYIRRELENYINALNNLQATQDNIARALDGLTSLKGNSDVLIPYAQDIFIRGRVNELDKAIVSIGSNIFKSFSFKKLKGKLEGDFREVSSNINSIAQTIQALQERGAKLEEDANKLYESYQNSLR
;
A
#
# COMPACT_ATOMS: atom_id res chain seq x y z
N MET A 1 -37.17 -24.57 -4.35
CA MET A 1 -37.34 -23.11 -4.19
C MET A 1 -36.63 -22.57 -2.95
N GLU A 2 -36.84 -23.14 -1.78
CA GLU A 2 -36.11 -22.73 -0.55
C GLU A 2 -34.60 -22.86 -0.68
N ILE A 3 -34.11 -23.95 -1.28
CA ILE A 3 -32.66 -24.20 -1.47
C ILE A 3 -32.04 -23.15 -2.37
N ASP A 4 -32.73 -22.69 -3.40
CA ASP A 4 -32.22 -21.65 -4.34
C ASP A 4 -32.22 -20.27 -3.69
N GLU A 5 -33.20 -19.97 -2.82
CA GLU A 5 -33.23 -18.72 -2.06
C GLU A 5 -32.09 -18.65 -1.04
N GLU A 6 -31.86 -19.73 -0.29
CA GLU A 6 -30.73 -19.80 0.65
C GLU A 6 -29.39 -19.68 -0.07
N LYS A 7 -29.24 -20.36 -1.20
CA LYS A 7 -28.02 -20.31 -2.01
C LYS A 7 -27.79 -18.90 -2.54
N LEU A 8 -28.83 -18.25 -3.06
CA LEU A 8 -28.76 -16.88 -3.55
C LEU A 8 -28.39 -15.91 -2.42
N SER A 9 -29.04 -16.03 -1.27
CA SER A 9 -28.72 -15.22 -0.10
C SER A 9 -27.27 -15.41 0.36
N SER A 10 -26.80 -16.64 0.40
CA SER A 10 -25.40 -16.97 0.74
C SER A 10 -24.41 -16.35 -0.25
N GLN A 11 -24.72 -16.42 -1.53
CA GLN A 11 -23.86 -15.81 -2.57
C GLN A 11 -23.82 -14.29 -2.46
N LEU A 12 -24.95 -13.65 -2.19
CA LEU A 12 -25.02 -12.19 -2.01
C LEU A 12 -24.24 -11.74 -0.78
N MET A 13 -24.27 -12.51 0.29
CA MET A 13 -23.47 -12.24 1.50
C MET A 13 -21.97 -12.38 1.22
N GLU A 14 -21.57 -13.39 0.45
CA GLU A 14 -20.18 -13.60 0.06
C GLU A 14 -19.69 -12.48 -0.87
N ILE A 15 -20.51 -12.04 -1.81
CA ILE A 15 -20.20 -10.88 -2.68
C ILE A 15 -19.97 -9.64 -1.83
N GLU A 16 -20.80 -9.36 -0.86
CA GLU A 16 -20.66 -8.23 0.05
C GLU A 16 -19.38 -8.33 0.88
N TYR A 17 -19.04 -9.51 1.37
CA TYR A 17 -17.80 -9.77 2.08
C TYR A 17 -16.57 -9.47 1.19
N ILE A 18 -16.59 -9.99 -0.04
CA ILE A 18 -15.49 -9.76 -1.00
C ILE A 18 -15.34 -8.27 -1.31
N ARG A 19 -16.45 -7.55 -1.46
CA ARG A 19 -16.44 -6.11 -1.73
C ARG A 19 -15.75 -5.34 -0.61
N ARG A 20 -16.03 -5.71 0.65
CA ARG A 20 -15.37 -5.09 1.81
C ARG A 20 -13.89 -5.46 1.89
N GLU A 21 -13.55 -6.71 1.63
CA GLU A 21 -12.16 -7.14 1.59
C GLU A 21 -11.37 -6.42 0.50
N LEU A 22 -11.96 -6.26 -0.68
CA LEU A 22 -11.34 -5.51 -1.77
C LEU A 22 -11.04 -4.06 -1.37
N GLU A 23 -11.99 -3.40 -0.72
CA GLU A 23 -11.79 -2.03 -0.23
C GLU A 23 -10.60 -1.97 0.74
N ASN A 24 -10.53 -2.91 1.69
CA ASN A 24 -9.44 -2.98 2.66
C ASN A 24 -8.09 -3.21 1.98
N TYR A 25 -8.01 -4.13 1.02
CA TYR A 25 -6.77 -4.42 0.29
C TYR A 25 -6.35 -3.26 -0.61
N ILE A 26 -7.29 -2.58 -1.24
CA ILE A 26 -6.99 -1.39 -2.06
C ILE A 26 -6.42 -0.27 -1.18
N ASN A 27 -6.99 -0.04 -0.01
CA ASN A 27 -6.47 0.93 0.94
C ASN A 27 -5.06 0.56 1.42
N ALA A 28 -4.82 -0.71 1.71
CA ALA A 28 -3.49 -1.21 2.09
C ALA A 28 -2.50 -1.04 0.94
N LEU A 29 -2.91 -1.32 -0.30
CA LEU A 29 -2.07 -1.12 -1.49
C LEU A 29 -1.66 0.34 -1.64
N ASN A 30 -2.61 1.26 -1.50
CA ASN A 30 -2.35 2.69 -1.60
C ASN A 30 -1.34 3.16 -0.54
N ASN A 31 -1.47 2.66 0.69
CA ASN A 31 -0.55 2.97 1.78
C ASN A 31 0.85 2.43 1.49
N LEU A 32 0.96 1.22 0.97
CA LEU A 32 2.25 0.62 0.61
C LEU A 32 2.91 1.37 -0.55
N GLN A 33 2.13 1.80 -1.54
CA GLN A 33 2.65 2.59 -2.65
C GLN A 33 3.20 3.94 -2.18
N ALA A 34 2.50 4.59 -1.25
CA ALA A 34 2.99 5.83 -0.64
C ALA A 34 4.30 5.60 0.12
N THR A 35 4.40 4.50 0.86
CA THR A 35 5.63 4.11 1.56
C THR A 35 6.77 3.85 0.57
N GLN A 36 6.49 3.13 -0.51
CA GLN A 36 7.46 2.85 -1.58
C GLN A 36 8.01 4.15 -2.17
N ASP A 37 7.12 5.10 -2.49
CA ASP A 37 7.50 6.41 -3.02
C ASP A 37 8.38 7.19 -2.04
N ASN A 38 8.06 7.16 -0.76
CA ASN A 38 8.85 7.83 0.28
C ASN A 38 10.27 7.23 0.37
N ILE A 39 10.37 5.90 0.31
CA ILE A 39 11.67 5.21 0.32
C ILE A 39 12.48 5.58 -0.94
N ALA A 40 11.85 5.60 -2.11
CA ALA A 40 12.49 5.97 -3.36
C ALA A 40 13.03 7.41 -3.30
N ARG A 41 12.26 8.34 -2.76
CA ARG A 41 12.71 9.73 -2.58
C ARG A 41 13.88 9.83 -1.61
N ALA A 42 13.86 9.07 -0.53
CA ALA A 42 14.97 9.04 0.42
C ALA A 42 16.24 8.52 -0.23
N LEU A 43 16.13 7.46 -1.05
CA LEU A 43 17.26 6.91 -1.80
C LEU A 43 17.82 7.93 -2.81
N ASP A 44 16.95 8.61 -3.55
CA ASP A 44 17.36 9.67 -4.48
C ASP A 44 18.05 10.81 -3.74
N GLY A 45 17.53 11.19 -2.59
CA GLY A 45 18.12 12.22 -1.74
C GLY A 45 19.54 11.87 -1.30
N LEU A 46 19.76 10.62 -0.89
CA LEU A 46 21.08 10.15 -0.47
C LEU A 46 22.10 10.19 -1.61
N THR A 47 21.68 9.94 -2.85
CA THR A 47 22.58 9.96 -4.02
C THR A 47 22.82 11.35 -4.56
N SER A 48 21.84 12.26 -4.46
CA SER A 48 21.93 13.61 -5.01
C SER A 48 22.51 14.64 -4.04
N LEU A 49 22.45 14.38 -2.74
CA LEU A 49 22.98 15.29 -1.73
C LEU A 49 24.51 15.30 -1.75
N LYS A 50 25.10 16.47 -1.82
CA LYS A 50 26.56 16.64 -1.85
C LYS A 50 27.03 17.41 -0.62
N GLY A 51 28.25 17.10 -0.15
CA GLY A 51 28.91 17.85 0.92
C GLY A 51 29.06 19.31 0.57
N ASN A 52 29.02 20.20 1.55
CA ASN A 52 29.09 21.64 1.39
C ASN A 52 27.98 22.22 0.50
N SER A 53 26.84 21.55 0.44
CA SER A 53 25.66 22.03 -0.29
C SER A 53 24.82 22.94 0.58
N ASP A 54 24.29 23.99 -0.04
CA ASP A 54 23.29 24.84 0.57
C ASP A 54 21.93 24.11 0.52
N VAL A 55 21.20 24.12 1.61
CA VAL A 55 19.91 23.46 1.72
C VAL A 55 18.87 24.40 2.32
N LEU A 56 17.62 24.10 2.03
CA LEU A 56 16.48 24.76 2.68
C LEU A 56 15.92 23.81 3.74
N ILE A 57 15.85 24.28 4.98
CA ILE A 57 15.36 23.52 6.11
C ILE A 57 13.94 23.95 6.39
N PRO A 58 12.92 23.05 6.33
CA PRO A 58 11.56 23.40 6.68
C PRO A 58 11.48 23.76 8.18
N TYR A 59 11.02 24.97 8.46
CA TYR A 59 10.89 25.45 9.83
C TYR A 59 9.42 25.41 10.29
N ALA A 60 8.53 25.89 9.44
CA ALA A 60 7.10 25.90 9.64
C ALA A 60 6.44 25.83 8.27
N GLN A 61 5.11 25.81 8.22
CA GLN A 61 4.39 25.78 6.95
C GLN A 61 4.80 26.97 6.09
N ASP A 62 5.28 26.67 4.88
CA ASP A 62 5.74 27.66 3.87
C ASP A 62 6.91 28.54 4.32
N ILE A 63 7.60 28.20 5.41
CA ILE A 63 8.78 28.92 5.91
C ILE A 63 9.98 27.99 5.88
N PHE A 64 11.06 28.44 5.22
CA PHE A 64 12.30 27.69 5.09
C PHE A 64 13.47 28.53 5.61
N ILE A 65 14.41 27.87 6.25
CA ILE A 65 15.66 28.47 6.72
C ILE A 65 16.79 27.94 5.83
N ARG A 66 17.66 28.84 5.40
CA ARG A 66 18.87 28.44 4.68
C ARG A 66 19.86 27.81 5.63
N GLY A 67 20.41 26.70 5.22
CA GLY A 67 21.43 26.00 5.95
C GLY A 67 22.48 25.44 5.02
N ARG A 68 23.52 24.87 5.57
CA ARG A 68 24.58 24.21 4.82
C ARG A 68 24.88 22.87 5.43
N VAL A 69 24.98 21.84 4.60
CA VAL A 69 25.39 20.51 5.01
C VAL A 69 26.90 20.41 4.88
N ASN A 70 27.60 20.28 6.00
CA ASN A 70 29.06 20.21 6.05
C ASN A 70 29.57 18.78 5.88
N GLU A 71 28.93 17.81 6.52
CA GLU A 71 29.33 16.41 6.49
C GLU A 71 28.20 15.53 6.02
N LEU A 72 28.50 14.58 5.12
CA LEU A 72 27.52 13.67 4.51
C LEU A 72 27.85 12.21 4.75
N ASP A 73 28.54 11.88 5.82
CA ASP A 73 28.90 10.49 6.11
C ASP A 73 27.88 9.79 7.01
N LYS A 74 27.05 10.55 7.71
CA LYS A 74 26.07 10.01 8.67
C LYS A 74 24.73 10.70 8.59
N ALA A 75 23.68 9.94 8.82
CA ALA A 75 22.32 10.43 8.97
C ALA A 75 21.75 10.03 10.32
N ILE A 76 20.85 10.82 10.86
CA ILE A 76 20.15 10.55 12.10
C ILE A 76 18.77 10.03 11.77
N VAL A 77 18.43 8.82 12.22
CA VAL A 77 17.20 8.13 11.88
C VAL A 77 16.41 7.83 13.15
N SER A 78 15.11 8.13 13.12
CA SER A 78 14.21 7.75 14.20
C SER A 78 13.99 6.23 14.17
N ILE A 79 14.17 5.57 15.33
CA ILE A 79 13.91 4.14 15.48
C ILE A 79 12.70 3.85 16.35
N GLY A 80 11.88 4.87 16.64
CA GLY A 80 10.66 4.79 17.43
C GLY A 80 10.86 5.36 18.85
N SER A 81 9.76 5.65 19.52
CA SER A 81 9.73 6.13 20.91
C SER A 81 10.63 7.35 21.19
N ASN A 82 10.72 8.27 20.23
CA ASN A 82 11.61 9.45 20.29
C ASN A 82 13.09 9.12 20.44
N ILE A 83 13.49 7.91 20.06
CA ILE A 83 14.90 7.50 20.04
C ILE A 83 15.43 7.64 18.61
N PHE A 84 16.58 8.30 18.48
CA PHE A 84 17.26 8.53 17.22
C PHE A 84 18.61 7.84 17.22
N LYS A 85 18.98 7.27 16.09
CA LYS A 85 20.27 6.59 15.95
C LYS A 85 21.00 7.13 14.72
N SER A 86 22.32 7.26 14.87
CA SER A 86 23.19 7.66 13.77
C SER A 86 23.55 6.45 12.90
N PHE A 87 23.37 6.57 11.60
CA PHE A 87 23.75 5.55 10.62
C PHE A 87 24.72 6.16 9.59
N SER A 88 25.70 5.38 9.16
CA SER A 88 26.47 5.77 7.98
C SER A 88 25.54 5.80 6.77
N PHE A 89 25.85 6.63 5.77
CA PHE A 89 25.08 6.68 4.53
C PHE A 89 25.05 5.33 3.82
N LYS A 90 26.15 4.60 3.86
CA LYS A 90 26.24 3.26 3.28
C LYS A 90 25.27 2.28 3.93
N LYS A 91 25.21 2.26 5.27
CA LYS A 91 24.26 1.42 6.01
C LYS A 91 22.83 1.83 5.78
N LEU A 92 22.56 3.13 5.77
CA LEU A 92 21.22 3.65 5.54
C LEU A 92 20.74 3.30 4.13
N LYS A 93 21.61 3.45 3.13
CA LYS A 93 21.29 3.06 1.76
C LYS A 93 20.92 1.58 1.66
N GLY A 94 21.72 0.71 2.27
CA GLY A 94 21.44 -0.74 2.28
C GLY A 94 20.13 -1.07 2.97
N LYS A 95 19.85 -0.40 4.10
CA LYS A 95 18.58 -0.57 4.81
C LYS A 95 17.39 -0.13 3.96
N LEU A 96 17.47 1.04 3.33
CA LEU A 96 16.40 1.57 2.48
C LEU A 96 16.18 0.71 1.25
N GLU A 97 17.23 0.19 0.63
CA GLU A 97 17.13 -0.74 -0.49
C GLU A 97 16.43 -2.04 -0.07
N GLY A 98 16.76 -2.55 1.13
CA GLY A 98 16.09 -3.72 1.69
C GLY A 98 14.61 -3.47 1.97
N ASP A 99 14.30 -2.33 2.58
CA ASP A 99 12.91 -1.91 2.85
C ASP A 99 12.13 -1.75 1.54
N PHE A 100 12.76 -1.18 0.51
CA PHE A 100 12.15 -1.02 -0.81
C PHE A 100 11.77 -2.38 -1.43
N ARG A 101 12.68 -3.35 -1.35
CA ARG A 101 12.41 -4.70 -1.86
C ARG A 101 11.27 -5.38 -1.10
N GLU A 102 11.26 -5.24 0.22
CA GLU A 102 10.19 -5.81 1.06
C GLU A 102 8.82 -5.20 0.73
N VAL A 103 8.73 -3.88 0.66
CA VAL A 103 7.50 -3.19 0.30
C VAL A 103 7.05 -3.56 -1.11
N SER A 104 7.98 -3.64 -2.07
CA SER A 104 7.67 -4.04 -3.45
C SER A 104 7.12 -5.45 -3.51
N SER A 105 7.67 -6.38 -2.73
CA SER A 105 7.17 -7.75 -2.62
C SER A 105 5.76 -7.78 -2.02
N ASN A 106 5.51 -7.01 -0.99
CA ASN A 106 4.19 -6.91 -0.36
C ASN A 106 3.14 -6.30 -1.31
N ILE A 107 3.52 -5.29 -2.09
CA ILE A 107 2.67 -4.71 -3.14
C ILE A 107 2.26 -5.78 -4.14
N ASN A 108 3.21 -6.57 -4.63
CA ASN A 108 2.93 -7.64 -5.58
C ASN A 108 1.98 -8.69 -4.99
N SER A 109 2.18 -9.08 -3.74
CA SER A 109 1.31 -10.05 -3.06
C SER A 109 -0.11 -9.53 -2.92
N ILE A 110 -0.27 -8.28 -2.52
CA ILE A 110 -1.59 -7.65 -2.37
C ILE A 110 -2.26 -7.48 -3.74
N ALA A 111 -1.52 -7.09 -4.76
CA ALA A 111 -2.06 -6.96 -6.12
C ALA A 111 -2.60 -8.29 -6.63
N GLN A 112 -1.90 -9.40 -6.37
CA GLN A 112 -2.37 -10.74 -6.73
C GLN A 112 -3.63 -11.13 -5.95
N THR A 113 -3.68 -10.81 -4.66
CA THR A 113 -4.86 -11.06 -3.84
C THR A 113 -6.07 -10.26 -4.34
N ILE A 114 -5.89 -9.00 -4.69
CA ILE A 114 -6.94 -8.16 -5.26
C ILE A 114 -7.46 -8.77 -6.57
N GLN A 115 -6.57 -9.19 -7.44
CA GLN A 115 -6.97 -9.83 -8.71
C GLN A 115 -7.78 -11.10 -8.47
N ALA A 116 -7.33 -11.95 -7.56
CA ALA A 116 -8.05 -13.19 -7.23
C ALA A 116 -9.45 -12.91 -6.65
N LEU A 117 -9.56 -11.91 -5.78
CA LEU A 117 -10.84 -11.50 -5.21
C LEU A 117 -11.78 -10.90 -6.26
N GLN A 118 -11.25 -10.10 -7.18
CA GLN A 118 -12.04 -9.53 -8.28
C GLN A 118 -12.60 -10.63 -9.19
N GLU A 119 -11.79 -11.62 -9.52
CA GLU A 119 -12.22 -12.77 -10.34
C GLU A 119 -13.28 -13.59 -9.63
N ARG A 120 -13.08 -13.87 -8.34
CA ARG A 120 -14.07 -14.59 -7.53
C ARG A 120 -15.37 -13.82 -7.39
N GLY A 121 -15.29 -12.51 -7.14
CA GLY A 121 -16.46 -11.64 -7.04
C GLY A 121 -17.26 -11.58 -8.33
N ALA A 122 -16.58 -11.47 -9.47
CA ALA A 122 -17.22 -11.45 -10.78
C ALA A 122 -17.94 -12.77 -11.06
N LYS A 123 -17.31 -13.90 -10.71
CA LYS A 123 -17.93 -15.22 -10.88
C LYS A 123 -19.16 -15.40 -9.99
N LEU A 124 -19.07 -14.94 -8.76
CA LEU A 124 -20.22 -15.02 -7.83
C LEU A 124 -21.37 -14.13 -8.30
N GLU A 125 -21.08 -12.94 -8.82
CA GLU A 125 -22.11 -12.07 -9.39
C GLU A 125 -22.79 -12.72 -10.59
N GLU A 126 -22.03 -13.35 -11.47
CA GLU A 126 -22.57 -14.09 -12.61
C GLU A 126 -23.47 -15.23 -12.14
N ASP A 127 -23.00 -16.05 -11.18
CA ASP A 127 -23.76 -17.17 -10.65
C ASP A 127 -25.04 -16.69 -9.93
N ALA A 128 -24.96 -15.60 -9.18
CA ALA A 128 -26.10 -15.01 -8.48
C ALA A 128 -27.14 -14.49 -9.47
N ASN A 129 -26.72 -13.88 -10.57
CA ASN A 129 -27.61 -13.41 -11.62
C ASN A 129 -28.33 -14.57 -12.29
N LYS A 130 -27.64 -15.67 -12.55
CA LYS A 130 -28.25 -16.88 -13.11
C LYS A 130 -29.28 -17.49 -12.17
N LEU A 131 -28.99 -17.54 -10.86
CA LEU A 131 -29.94 -18.02 -9.87
C LEU A 131 -31.17 -17.12 -9.75
N TYR A 132 -30.97 -15.82 -9.82
CA TYR A 132 -32.05 -14.84 -9.75
C TYR A 132 -32.98 -14.97 -10.98
N GLU A 133 -32.44 -15.11 -12.17
CA GLU A 133 -33.20 -15.34 -13.40
C GLU A 133 -33.97 -16.66 -13.32
N SER A 134 -33.34 -17.72 -12.85
CA SER A 134 -33.97 -19.02 -12.67
C SER A 134 -35.12 -18.95 -11.66
N TYR A 135 -34.94 -18.22 -10.55
CA TYR A 135 -35.96 -17.99 -9.56
C TYR A 135 -37.17 -17.23 -10.14
N GLN A 136 -36.92 -16.16 -10.88
CA GLN A 136 -37.98 -15.39 -11.55
C GLN A 136 -38.75 -16.23 -12.55
N ASN A 137 -38.05 -17.05 -13.33
CA ASN A 137 -38.68 -17.92 -14.31
C ASN A 137 -39.55 -19.00 -13.63
N SER A 138 -39.17 -19.45 -12.45
CA SER A 138 -39.96 -20.45 -11.71
C SER A 138 -41.24 -19.87 -11.12
N LEU A 139 -41.33 -18.56 -10.96
CA LEU A 139 -42.54 -17.88 -10.46
C LEU A 139 -43.59 -17.63 -11.53
N ARG A 140 -43.24 -17.85 -12.81
CA ARG A 140 -44.15 -17.74 -13.95
C ARG A 140 -44.73 -19.15 -14.24
#